data_016563347202bbb8c8dc8c7b05912773
#
_entry.id   016563347202bbb8c8dc8c7b05912773
#
_cell.length_a   1.000
_cell.length_b   1.000
_cell.length_c   1.000
_cell.angle_alpha   90.00
_cell.angle_beta   90.00
_cell.angle_gamma   90.00
#
_symmetry.space_group_name_H-M   'P 1'
#
loop_
_entity.id
_entity.type
_entity.pdbx_description
1 polymer ?
#
loop_
_entity_poly.entity_id
_entity_poly.type
_entity_poly.pdbx_seq_one_letter_code
_entity_poly.pdbx_strand_id
1 'polypeptide(L)'
;FVVHSEVTNVPKGSGLGTSSILSAACVKAVFEFMGIAYTEEDLYAHVLAMEQIMSTGGGWQEQVGGITPGLKYITSMPGLRQQLQVAHIELSPQTKKELDERFVLIYTGQRRLARNLLRDVVGRYVGNEPDSLFALEEIQKTAALMRFELERGNVDGFAKLLDYHWELSKKIDAGSSNTLIEQIFSSIEELVDGKLVCGAG
;
A
#
# COMPACT_ATOMS: atom_id res chain seq x y z
N PHE A 1 -14.38 24.87 -16.43
CA PHE A 1 -13.03 24.35 -16.71
C PHE A 1 -13.11 22.86 -17.05
N VAL A 2 -12.07 22.35 -17.68
CA VAL A 2 -11.95 20.92 -18.03
C VAL A 2 -10.64 20.41 -17.40
N VAL A 3 -10.72 19.28 -16.70
CA VAL A 3 -9.55 18.57 -16.18
C VAL A 3 -9.25 17.41 -17.14
N HIS A 4 -8.05 17.40 -17.68
CA HIS A 4 -7.54 16.27 -18.44
C HIS A 4 -6.46 15.57 -17.60
N SER A 5 -6.59 14.27 -17.42
CA SER A 5 -5.68 13.47 -16.60
C SER A 5 -5.25 12.22 -17.36
N GLU A 6 -3.98 11.87 -17.26
CA GLU A 6 -3.40 10.70 -17.91
C GLU A 6 -2.35 10.05 -16.98
N VAL A 7 -2.30 8.73 -17.00
CA VAL A 7 -1.24 7.94 -16.37
C VAL A 7 -0.36 7.38 -17.48
N THR A 8 0.90 7.78 -17.49
CA THR A 8 1.88 7.33 -18.49
C THR A 8 2.84 6.30 -17.88
N ASN A 9 3.25 5.33 -18.69
CA ASN A 9 4.27 4.32 -18.33
C ASN A 9 3.92 3.38 -17.17
N VAL A 10 2.65 3.37 -16.71
CA VAL A 10 2.19 2.43 -15.67
C VAL A 10 0.96 1.70 -16.20
N PRO A 11 0.96 0.36 -16.20
CA PRO A 11 -0.20 -0.42 -16.64
C PRO A 11 -1.42 -0.16 -15.76
N LYS A 12 -2.60 -0.06 -16.39
CA LYS A 12 -3.87 0.06 -15.65
C LYS A 12 -4.10 -1.20 -14.80
N GLY A 13 -4.42 -1.01 -13.52
CA GLY A 13 -4.66 -2.12 -12.59
C GLY A 13 -3.36 -2.80 -12.14
N SER A 14 -2.25 -2.06 -12.13
CA SER A 14 -0.94 -2.57 -11.69
C SER A 14 -0.80 -2.76 -10.18
N GLY A 15 -1.79 -2.33 -9.37
CA GLY A 15 -1.69 -2.38 -7.91
C GLY A 15 -0.78 -1.29 -7.29
N LEU A 16 -0.29 -0.35 -8.08
CA LEU A 16 0.65 0.70 -7.62
C LEU A 16 -0.05 1.97 -7.11
N GLY A 17 -1.29 1.89 -6.64
CA GLY A 17 -2.02 3.05 -6.09
C GLY A 17 -2.32 4.15 -7.10
N THR A 18 -2.25 3.88 -8.41
CA THR A 18 -2.41 4.89 -9.47
C THR A 18 -3.76 5.59 -9.45
N SER A 19 -4.81 4.95 -8.93
CA SER A 19 -6.14 5.56 -8.76
C SER A 19 -6.07 6.73 -7.78
N SER A 20 -5.49 6.51 -6.61
CA SER A 20 -5.35 7.52 -5.55
C SER A 20 -4.41 8.65 -5.98
N ILE A 21 -3.31 8.33 -6.66
CA ILE A 21 -2.37 9.33 -7.19
C ILE A 21 -3.06 10.22 -8.23
N LEU A 22 -3.83 9.64 -9.15
CA LEU A 22 -4.56 10.38 -10.16
C LEU A 22 -5.65 11.26 -9.54
N SER A 23 -6.38 10.73 -8.56
CA SER A 23 -7.37 11.49 -7.79
C SER A 23 -6.71 12.67 -7.07
N ALA A 24 -5.55 12.47 -6.45
CA ALA A 24 -4.79 13.53 -5.80
C ALA A 24 -4.35 14.61 -6.77
N ALA A 25 -3.87 14.23 -7.96
CA ALA A 25 -3.49 15.18 -9.00
C ALA A 25 -4.69 16.03 -9.47
N CYS A 26 -5.87 15.42 -9.61
CA CYS A 26 -7.10 16.12 -9.96
C CYS A 26 -7.54 17.09 -8.85
N VAL A 27 -7.56 16.66 -7.59
CA VAL A 27 -7.91 17.51 -6.45
C VAL A 27 -6.95 18.68 -6.33
N LYS A 28 -5.65 18.41 -6.42
CA LYS A 28 -4.63 19.45 -6.40
C LYS A 28 -4.80 20.46 -7.53
N ALA A 29 -5.03 20.00 -8.75
CA ALA A 29 -5.27 20.88 -9.90
C ALA A 29 -6.50 21.79 -9.69
N VAL A 30 -7.56 21.29 -9.07
CA VAL A 30 -8.75 22.10 -8.74
C VAL A 30 -8.42 23.14 -7.67
N PHE A 31 -7.71 22.76 -6.61
CA PHE A 31 -7.32 23.70 -5.55
C PHE A 31 -6.44 24.81 -6.08
N GLU A 32 -5.43 24.48 -6.88
CA GLU A 32 -4.55 25.46 -7.52
C GLU A 32 -5.34 26.40 -8.46
N PHE A 33 -6.23 25.85 -9.28
CA PHE A 33 -7.07 26.65 -10.19
C PHE A 33 -8.00 27.60 -9.44
N MET A 34 -8.54 27.18 -8.29
CA MET A 34 -9.46 28.01 -7.48
C MET A 34 -8.74 28.92 -6.48
N GLY A 35 -7.42 28.85 -6.37
CA GLY A 35 -6.64 29.59 -5.38
C GLY A 35 -6.91 29.17 -3.94
N ILE A 36 -7.31 27.91 -3.70
CA ILE A 36 -7.57 27.36 -2.38
C ILE A 36 -6.25 26.90 -1.78
N ALA A 37 -5.90 27.45 -0.62
CA ALA A 37 -4.77 26.94 0.17
C ALA A 37 -5.11 25.56 0.75
N TYR A 38 -4.15 24.64 0.72
CA TYR A 38 -4.34 23.26 1.21
C TYR A 38 -3.05 22.72 1.84
N THR A 39 -3.21 21.76 2.72
CA THR A 39 -2.13 20.94 3.28
C THR A 39 -2.11 19.56 2.62
N GLU A 40 -1.10 18.73 2.91
CA GLU A 40 -1.11 17.32 2.49
C GLU A 40 -2.26 16.55 3.11
N GLU A 41 -2.59 16.82 4.39
CA GLU A 41 -3.72 16.21 5.08
C GLU A 41 -5.06 16.54 4.40
N ASP A 42 -5.21 17.74 3.88
CA ASP A 42 -6.40 18.12 3.10
C ASP A 42 -6.49 17.29 1.82
N LEU A 43 -5.37 17.05 1.13
CA LEU A 43 -5.32 16.18 -0.05
C LEU A 43 -5.70 14.74 0.31
N TYR A 44 -5.13 14.18 1.38
CA TYR A 44 -5.48 12.82 1.83
C TYR A 44 -6.98 12.69 2.10
N ALA A 45 -7.54 13.64 2.84
CA ALA A 45 -8.96 13.63 3.19
C ALA A 45 -9.87 13.72 1.96
N HIS A 46 -9.55 14.59 1.00
CA HIS A 46 -10.34 14.76 -0.21
C HIS A 46 -10.25 13.56 -1.16
N VAL A 47 -9.05 12.97 -1.30
CA VAL A 47 -8.88 11.77 -2.12
C VAL A 47 -9.59 10.58 -1.51
N LEU A 48 -9.49 10.40 -0.19
CA LEU A 48 -10.24 9.36 0.52
C LEU A 48 -11.76 9.55 0.33
N ALA A 49 -12.26 10.79 0.49
CA ALA A 49 -13.68 11.09 0.27
C ALA A 49 -14.13 10.77 -1.17
N MET A 50 -13.32 11.13 -2.18
CA MET A 50 -13.60 10.76 -3.57
C MET A 50 -13.70 9.24 -3.76
N GLU A 51 -12.76 8.50 -3.22
CA GLU A 51 -12.75 7.03 -3.32
C GLU A 51 -13.94 6.39 -2.59
N GLN A 52 -14.32 6.92 -1.44
CA GLN A 52 -15.54 6.47 -0.73
C GLN A 52 -16.81 6.75 -1.55
N ILE A 53 -16.91 7.91 -2.20
CA ILE A 53 -18.04 8.22 -3.10
C ILE A 53 -18.07 7.26 -4.29
N MET A 54 -16.91 6.90 -4.85
CA MET A 54 -16.80 5.90 -5.92
C MET A 54 -17.02 4.46 -5.43
N SER A 55 -17.27 4.27 -4.13
CA SER A 55 -17.52 2.96 -3.51
C SER A 55 -16.38 1.95 -3.73
N THR A 56 -15.13 2.40 -3.72
CA THR A 56 -13.97 1.50 -3.84
C THR A 56 -13.73 0.71 -2.56
N GLY A 57 -14.16 1.25 -1.40
CA GLY A 57 -13.96 0.63 -0.09
C GLY A 57 -12.52 0.65 0.40
N GLY A 58 -11.64 1.38 -0.30
CA GLY A 58 -10.22 1.52 0.05
C GLY A 58 -9.98 2.31 1.34
N GLY A 59 -8.83 2.08 1.95
CA GLY A 59 -8.34 2.85 3.09
C GLY A 59 -7.53 4.07 2.64
N TRP A 60 -6.66 4.53 3.52
CA TRP A 60 -5.84 5.74 3.35
C TRP A 60 -4.40 5.48 2.89
N GLN A 61 -3.97 4.23 2.79
CA GLN A 61 -2.56 3.86 2.54
C GLN A 61 -2.05 4.40 1.21
N GLU A 62 -2.82 4.22 0.15
CA GLU A 62 -2.43 4.63 -1.20
C GLU A 62 -2.38 6.15 -1.34
N GLN A 63 -3.28 6.89 -0.65
CA GLN A 63 -3.27 8.35 -0.68
C GLN A 63 -1.96 8.87 -0.09
N VAL A 64 -1.63 8.46 1.13
CA VAL A 64 -0.37 8.89 1.77
C VAL A 64 0.84 8.33 1.02
N GLY A 65 0.77 7.06 0.61
CA GLY A 65 1.84 6.41 -0.15
C GLY A 65 2.19 7.12 -1.44
N GLY A 66 1.19 7.60 -2.17
CA GLY A 66 1.35 8.23 -3.47
C GLY A 66 1.54 9.75 -3.45
N ILE A 67 1.03 10.45 -2.42
CA ILE A 67 1.09 11.91 -2.33
C ILE A 67 2.40 12.35 -1.66
N THR A 68 2.76 11.74 -0.53
CA THR A 68 3.98 12.08 0.21
C THR A 68 5.17 11.32 -0.33
N PRO A 69 6.25 11.98 -0.75
CA PRO A 69 7.43 11.32 -1.29
C PRO A 69 8.24 10.58 -0.23
N GLY A 70 9.14 9.71 -0.67
CA GLY A 70 10.12 9.01 0.15
C GLY A 70 9.58 7.79 0.88
N LEU A 71 10.46 7.16 1.64
CA LEU A 71 10.15 6.01 2.48
C LEU A 71 9.54 6.49 3.80
N LYS A 72 8.43 5.88 4.21
CA LYS A 72 7.69 6.36 5.39
C LYS A 72 6.99 5.25 6.14
N TYR A 73 6.88 5.44 7.43
CA TYR A 73 6.05 4.64 8.32
C TYR A 73 4.82 5.46 8.70
N ILE A 74 3.64 4.89 8.46
CA ILE A 74 2.38 5.60 8.63
C ILE A 74 1.54 4.85 9.64
N THR A 75 0.98 5.59 10.60
CA THR A 75 0.04 5.08 11.58
C THR A 75 -1.25 5.89 11.58
N SER A 76 -2.34 5.25 11.97
CA SER A 76 -3.64 5.90 12.16
C SER A 76 -4.14 5.64 13.56
N MET A 77 -4.64 6.68 14.19
CA MET A 77 -5.32 6.54 15.49
C MET A 77 -6.74 6.03 15.28
N PRO A 78 -7.26 5.19 16.21
CA PRO A 78 -8.66 4.78 16.17
C PRO A 78 -9.59 5.98 16.43
N GLY A 79 -10.76 6.00 15.81
CA GLY A 79 -11.77 7.03 16.02
C GLY A 79 -12.60 7.33 14.77
N LEU A 80 -13.65 8.13 14.95
CA LEU A 80 -14.53 8.57 13.85
C LEU A 80 -13.85 9.54 12.89
N ARG A 81 -12.87 10.30 13.40
CA ARG A 81 -12.03 11.18 12.57
C ARG A 81 -10.66 10.53 12.44
N GLN A 82 -10.30 10.25 11.21
CA GLN A 82 -8.98 9.71 10.91
C GLN A 82 -7.90 10.71 11.26
N GLN A 83 -6.93 10.27 12.05
CA GLN A 83 -5.72 11.02 12.39
C GLN A 83 -4.52 10.18 11.94
N LEU A 84 -3.83 10.67 10.93
CA LEU A 84 -2.64 10.02 10.38
C LEU A 84 -1.38 10.63 10.97
N GLN A 85 -0.41 9.77 11.26
CA GLN A 85 0.94 10.17 11.61
C GLN A 85 1.88 9.60 10.56
N VAL A 86 2.59 10.47 9.85
CA VAL A 86 3.54 10.12 8.82
C VAL A 86 4.96 10.37 9.34
N ALA A 87 5.73 9.32 9.54
CA ALA A 87 7.12 9.40 9.94
C ALA A 87 8.01 9.01 8.76
N HIS A 88 8.85 9.91 8.29
CA HIS A 88 9.86 9.60 7.28
C HIS A 88 10.93 8.67 7.84
N ILE A 89 11.33 7.69 7.05
CA ILE A 89 12.39 6.74 7.39
C ILE A 89 13.65 7.19 6.66
N GLU A 90 14.64 7.64 7.44
CA GLU A 90 15.94 8.02 6.93
C GLU A 90 16.85 6.79 6.84
N LEU A 91 17.27 6.47 5.62
CA LEU A 91 18.20 5.37 5.38
C LEU A 91 19.63 5.88 5.24
N SER A 92 20.58 5.09 5.71
CA SER A 92 21.97 5.33 5.37
C SER A 92 22.19 5.25 3.84
N PRO A 93 23.17 5.97 3.27
CA PRO A 93 23.47 5.86 1.84
C PRO A 93 23.76 4.43 1.39
N GLN A 94 24.38 3.63 2.26
CA GLN A 94 24.65 2.22 1.99
C GLN A 94 23.37 1.39 1.93
N THR A 95 22.47 1.54 2.91
CA THR A 95 21.18 0.82 2.94
C THR A 95 20.31 1.18 1.74
N LYS A 96 20.30 2.48 1.39
CA LYS A 96 19.57 2.94 0.20
C LYS A 96 20.11 2.28 -1.07
N LYS A 97 21.44 2.28 -1.25
CA LYS A 97 22.09 1.64 -2.40
C LYS A 97 21.76 0.14 -2.45
N GLU A 98 21.83 -0.55 -1.33
CA GLU A 98 21.52 -1.98 -1.24
C GLU A 98 20.05 -2.26 -1.61
N LEU A 99 19.10 -1.45 -1.14
CA LEU A 99 17.70 -1.56 -1.55
C LEU A 99 17.52 -1.31 -3.05
N ASP A 100 18.15 -0.28 -3.60
CA ASP A 100 18.06 0.05 -5.03
C ASP A 100 18.62 -1.08 -5.92
N GLU A 101 19.63 -1.83 -5.42
CA GLU A 101 20.24 -2.95 -6.15
C GLU A 101 19.44 -4.27 -6.01
N ARG A 102 18.75 -4.47 -4.90
CA ARG A 102 18.08 -5.75 -4.58
C ARG A 102 16.57 -5.74 -4.75
N PHE A 103 15.94 -4.55 -4.72
CA PHE A 103 14.49 -4.45 -4.80
C PHE A 103 14.02 -4.56 -6.25
N VAL A 104 13.17 -5.56 -6.54
CA VAL A 104 12.64 -5.80 -7.88
C VAL A 104 11.12 -5.75 -7.86
N LEU A 105 10.54 -5.01 -8.79
CA LEU A 105 9.09 -4.96 -8.99
C LEU A 105 8.73 -5.75 -10.26
N ILE A 106 7.88 -6.77 -10.10
CA ILE A 106 7.44 -7.65 -11.19
C ILE A 106 5.96 -7.39 -11.47
N TYR A 107 5.63 -6.98 -12.69
CA TYR A 107 4.24 -6.84 -13.11
C TYR A 107 3.68 -8.21 -13.52
N THR A 108 2.67 -8.68 -12.80
CA THR A 108 2.06 -10.00 -13.02
C THR A 108 1.16 -10.09 -14.25
N GLY A 109 0.85 -8.95 -14.89
CA GLY A 109 -0.11 -8.89 -16.02
C GLY A 109 -1.57 -9.05 -15.60
N GLN A 110 -1.86 -9.29 -14.33
CA GLN A 110 -3.22 -9.46 -13.84
C GLN A 110 -3.84 -8.16 -13.38
N ARG A 111 -5.14 -8.03 -13.61
CA ARG A 111 -5.96 -6.96 -13.05
C ARG A 111 -6.93 -7.58 -12.06
N ARG A 112 -6.89 -7.15 -10.82
CA ARG A 112 -7.86 -7.53 -9.81
C ARG A 112 -8.79 -6.37 -9.47
N LEU A 113 -10.02 -6.72 -9.12
CA LEU A 113 -10.97 -5.77 -8.56
C LEU A 113 -10.79 -5.74 -7.03
N ALA A 114 -9.98 -4.81 -6.56
CA ALA A 114 -9.72 -4.56 -5.13
C ALA A 114 -11.01 -4.52 -4.28
N ARG A 115 -12.10 -4.04 -4.86
CA ARG A 115 -13.39 -3.87 -4.18
C ARG A 115 -13.93 -5.15 -3.53
N ASN A 116 -13.83 -6.30 -4.20
CA ASN A 116 -14.37 -7.55 -3.64
C ASN A 116 -13.51 -8.05 -2.48
N LEU A 117 -12.20 -8.01 -2.65
CA LEU A 117 -11.24 -8.41 -1.63
C LEU A 117 -11.41 -7.58 -0.34
N LEU A 118 -11.43 -6.25 -0.47
CA LEU A 118 -11.59 -5.35 0.68
C LEU A 118 -12.91 -5.57 1.42
N ARG A 119 -14.00 -5.83 0.70
CA ARG A 119 -15.29 -6.13 1.34
C ARG A 119 -15.24 -7.41 2.16
N ASP A 120 -14.58 -8.45 1.66
CA ASP A 120 -14.46 -9.73 2.35
C ASP A 120 -13.57 -9.61 3.59
N VAL A 121 -12.45 -8.88 3.51
CA VAL A 121 -11.58 -8.54 4.66
C VAL A 121 -12.35 -7.77 5.73
N VAL A 122 -13.08 -6.72 5.35
CA VAL A 122 -13.90 -5.94 6.29
C VAL A 122 -15.00 -6.80 6.91
N GLY A 123 -15.65 -7.67 6.12
CA GLY A 123 -16.67 -8.60 6.61
C GLY A 123 -16.15 -9.53 7.71
N ARG A 124 -14.97 -10.10 7.52
CA ARG A 124 -14.31 -10.97 8.52
C ARG A 124 -13.90 -10.19 9.77
N TYR A 125 -13.35 -8.99 9.60
CA TYR A 125 -13.00 -8.12 10.72
C TYR A 125 -14.23 -7.77 11.58
N VAL A 126 -15.33 -7.32 10.94
CA VAL A 126 -16.59 -6.99 11.63
C VAL A 126 -17.24 -8.26 12.24
N GLY A 127 -17.08 -9.41 11.59
CA GLY A 127 -17.51 -10.72 12.09
C GLY A 127 -16.68 -11.25 13.26
N ASN A 128 -15.64 -10.54 13.68
CA ASN A 128 -14.70 -10.98 14.74
C ASN A 128 -14.09 -12.35 14.47
N GLU A 129 -13.74 -12.65 13.22
CA GLU A 129 -13.05 -13.92 12.90
C GLU A 129 -11.66 -13.95 13.54
N PRO A 130 -11.36 -14.94 14.42
CA PRO A 130 -10.13 -14.93 15.22
C PRO A 130 -8.86 -14.91 14.39
N ASP A 131 -8.80 -15.67 13.29
CA ASP A 131 -7.63 -15.75 12.42
C ASP A 131 -7.39 -14.43 11.67
N SER A 132 -8.45 -13.76 11.24
CA SER A 132 -8.38 -12.44 10.60
C SER A 132 -7.90 -11.37 11.58
N LEU A 133 -8.44 -11.35 12.81
CA LEU A 133 -8.02 -10.42 13.84
C LEU A 133 -6.55 -10.62 14.22
N PHE A 134 -6.14 -11.87 14.43
CA PHE A 134 -4.75 -12.21 14.70
C PHE A 134 -3.82 -11.73 13.55
N ALA A 135 -4.19 -12.04 12.31
CA ALA A 135 -3.36 -11.66 11.16
C ALA A 135 -3.24 -10.14 11.01
N LEU A 136 -4.32 -9.37 11.24
CA LEU A 136 -4.29 -7.90 11.20
C LEU A 136 -3.38 -7.32 12.30
N GLU A 137 -3.46 -7.86 13.52
CA GLU A 137 -2.57 -7.45 14.62
C GLU A 137 -1.10 -7.74 14.30
N GLU A 138 -0.82 -8.93 13.77
CA GLU A 138 0.54 -9.31 13.37
C GLU A 138 1.07 -8.48 12.19
N ILE A 139 0.22 -8.11 11.23
CA ILE A 139 0.61 -7.18 10.14
C ILE A 139 1.01 -5.81 10.71
N GLN A 140 0.27 -5.31 11.68
CA GLN A 140 0.61 -4.04 12.34
C GLN A 140 1.98 -4.13 13.04
N LYS A 141 2.24 -5.20 13.79
CA LYS A 141 3.55 -5.45 14.43
C LYS A 141 4.66 -5.60 13.39
N THR A 142 4.38 -6.34 12.31
CA THR A 142 5.33 -6.56 11.21
C THR A 142 5.74 -5.24 10.56
N ALA A 143 4.81 -4.31 10.33
CA ALA A 143 5.13 -3.00 9.79
C ALA A 143 6.11 -2.20 10.68
N ALA A 144 5.95 -2.26 12.01
CA ALA A 144 6.87 -1.64 12.95
C ALA A 144 8.26 -2.30 12.93
N LEU A 145 8.32 -3.63 12.82
CA LEU A 145 9.57 -4.38 12.69
C LEU A 145 10.25 -4.08 11.35
N MET A 146 9.53 -3.98 10.24
CA MET A 146 10.08 -3.59 8.94
C MET A 146 10.76 -2.23 9.00
N ARG A 147 10.13 -1.24 9.64
CA ARG A 147 10.73 0.07 9.89
C ARG A 147 12.04 -0.08 10.65
N PHE A 148 12.04 -0.81 11.77
CA PHE A 148 13.22 -1.02 12.60
C PHE A 148 14.37 -1.70 11.82
N GLU A 149 14.07 -2.72 11.02
CA GLU A 149 15.07 -3.41 10.21
C GLU A 149 15.70 -2.46 9.16
N LEU A 150 14.91 -1.63 8.51
CA LEU A 150 15.40 -0.65 7.55
C LEU A 150 16.23 0.46 8.20
N GLU A 151 15.79 1.01 9.34
CA GLU A 151 16.53 2.05 10.07
C GLU A 151 17.92 1.58 10.54
N ARG A 152 18.06 0.30 10.87
CA ARG A 152 19.36 -0.29 11.25
C ARG A 152 20.17 -0.88 10.06
N GLY A 153 19.65 -0.78 8.84
CA GLY A 153 20.32 -1.25 7.63
C GLY A 153 20.29 -2.77 7.40
N ASN A 154 19.36 -3.49 8.03
CA ASN A 154 19.22 -4.94 7.86
C ASN A 154 18.22 -5.27 6.75
N VAL A 155 18.65 -5.20 5.50
CA VAL A 155 17.80 -5.48 4.32
C VAL A 155 17.34 -6.94 4.29
N ASP A 156 18.17 -7.89 4.74
CA ASP A 156 17.77 -9.31 4.82
C ASP A 156 16.64 -9.53 5.84
N GLY A 157 16.71 -8.85 6.98
CA GLY A 157 15.63 -8.87 7.98
C GLY A 157 14.34 -8.29 7.43
N PHE A 158 14.41 -7.19 6.69
CA PHE A 158 13.27 -6.59 6.01
C PHE A 158 12.66 -7.54 4.97
N ALA A 159 13.48 -8.21 4.16
CA ALA A 159 13.02 -9.18 3.16
C ALA A 159 12.22 -10.34 3.78
N LYS A 160 12.72 -10.92 4.89
CA LYS A 160 11.99 -11.98 5.62
C LYS A 160 10.65 -11.50 6.17
N LEU A 161 10.56 -10.23 6.56
CA LEU A 161 9.30 -9.64 7.02
C LEU A 161 8.31 -9.41 5.88
N LEU A 162 8.76 -9.21 4.63
CA LEU A 162 7.89 -9.21 3.45
C LEU A 162 7.22 -10.57 3.26
N ASP A 163 7.97 -11.68 3.35
CA ASP A 163 7.41 -13.03 3.27
C ASP A 163 6.40 -13.29 4.39
N TYR A 164 6.76 -12.92 5.62
CA TYR A 164 5.85 -13.09 6.76
C TYR A 164 4.56 -12.28 6.57
N HIS A 165 4.68 -11.05 6.11
CA HIS A 165 3.51 -10.23 5.77
C HIS A 165 2.65 -10.89 4.69
N TRP A 166 3.27 -11.50 3.68
CA TRP A 166 2.55 -12.20 2.62
C TRP A 166 1.74 -13.39 3.16
N GLU A 167 2.33 -14.19 4.05
CA GLU A 167 1.63 -15.29 4.70
C GLU A 167 0.44 -14.81 5.55
N LEU A 168 0.58 -13.69 6.24
CA LEU A 168 -0.51 -13.06 6.99
C LEU A 168 -1.62 -12.55 6.05
N SER A 169 -1.26 -11.95 4.92
CA SER A 169 -2.22 -11.47 3.92
C SER A 169 -3.09 -12.60 3.37
N LYS A 170 -2.52 -13.77 3.11
CA LYS A 170 -3.26 -14.97 2.69
C LYS A 170 -4.21 -15.50 3.77
N LYS A 171 -3.88 -15.31 5.06
CA LYS A 171 -4.78 -15.67 6.18
C LYS A 171 -5.97 -14.70 6.29
N ILE A 172 -5.76 -13.42 6.02
CA ILE A 172 -6.85 -12.44 6.02
C ILE A 172 -7.83 -12.75 4.89
N ASP A 173 -7.30 -13.04 3.70
CA ASP A 173 -8.12 -13.43 2.57
C ASP A 173 -7.37 -14.37 1.61
N ALA A 174 -7.92 -15.58 1.45
CA ALA A 174 -7.41 -16.57 0.51
C ALA A 174 -7.40 -16.06 -0.95
N GLY A 175 -8.25 -15.09 -1.29
CA GLY A 175 -8.26 -14.40 -2.57
C GLY A 175 -7.04 -13.50 -2.80
N SER A 176 -6.20 -13.23 -1.80
CA SER A 176 -4.95 -12.47 -1.96
C SER A 176 -3.98 -13.15 -2.93
N SER A 177 -4.03 -14.48 -3.08
CA SER A 177 -3.22 -15.24 -4.04
C SER A 177 -4.07 -15.95 -5.11
N ASN A 178 -3.41 -16.44 -6.15
CA ASN A 178 -3.98 -17.30 -7.18
C ASN A 178 -2.89 -18.14 -7.86
N THR A 179 -3.29 -19.06 -8.71
CA THR A 179 -2.38 -20.00 -9.39
C THR A 179 -1.21 -19.30 -10.10
N LEU A 180 -1.44 -18.17 -10.78
CA LEU A 180 -0.36 -17.47 -11.49
C LEU A 180 0.63 -16.82 -10.51
N ILE A 181 0.15 -16.19 -9.45
CA ILE A 181 1.01 -15.60 -8.41
C ILE A 181 1.87 -16.68 -7.77
N GLU A 182 1.26 -17.82 -7.41
CA GLU A 182 2.01 -18.95 -6.84
C GLU A 182 3.03 -19.53 -7.80
N GLN A 183 2.72 -19.60 -9.10
CA GLN A 183 3.69 -20.03 -10.13
C GLN A 183 4.86 -19.04 -10.25
N ILE A 184 4.58 -17.73 -10.29
CA ILE A 184 5.64 -16.70 -10.29
C ILE A 184 6.51 -16.85 -9.05
N PHE A 185 5.91 -16.92 -7.86
CA PHE A 185 6.62 -17.01 -6.61
C PHE A 185 7.46 -18.29 -6.50
N SER A 186 6.92 -19.44 -6.94
CA SER A 186 7.68 -20.69 -7.00
C SER A 186 8.87 -20.62 -7.95
N SER A 187 8.74 -19.89 -9.08
CA SER A 187 9.82 -19.77 -10.05
C SER A 187 10.98 -18.90 -9.57
N ILE A 188 10.76 -18.02 -8.58
CA ILE A 188 11.76 -17.13 -8.04
C ILE A 188 12.19 -17.48 -6.60
N GLU A 189 11.66 -18.53 -6.02
CA GLU A 189 11.82 -18.90 -4.60
C GLU A 189 13.29 -18.93 -4.14
N GLU A 190 14.16 -19.50 -4.98
CA GLU A 190 15.62 -19.60 -4.67
C GLU A 190 16.41 -18.35 -5.07
N LEU A 191 15.76 -17.33 -5.66
CA LEU A 191 16.42 -16.13 -6.18
C LEU A 191 16.17 -14.90 -5.29
N VAL A 192 15.23 -14.97 -4.35
CA VAL A 192 14.81 -13.83 -3.55
C VAL A 192 14.81 -14.17 -2.05
N ASP A 193 15.12 -13.19 -1.23
CA ASP A 193 15.09 -13.31 0.24
C ASP A 193 13.72 -12.99 0.84
N GLY A 194 12.82 -12.46 0.04
CA GLY A 194 11.44 -12.16 0.43
C GLY A 194 10.61 -11.65 -0.74
N LYS A 195 9.31 -11.84 -0.67
CA LYS A 195 8.35 -11.52 -1.72
C LYS A 195 6.99 -11.10 -1.15
N LEU A 196 6.29 -10.26 -1.88
CA LEU A 196 4.97 -9.74 -1.49
C LEU A 196 4.21 -9.30 -2.73
N VAL A 197 2.90 -9.50 -2.76
CA VAL A 197 2.02 -8.87 -3.77
C VAL A 197 1.63 -7.47 -3.29
N CYS A 198 1.89 -6.46 -4.12
CA CYS A 198 1.55 -5.07 -3.82
C CYS A 198 0.06 -4.79 -4.04
N GLY A 199 -0.53 -3.95 -3.20
CA GLY A 199 -1.91 -3.50 -3.29
C GLY A 199 -2.92 -4.60 -2.98
N ALA A 200 -4.07 -4.52 -3.62
CA ALA A 200 -5.11 -5.56 -3.52
C ALA A 200 -4.91 -6.71 -4.53
N GLY A 201 -3.74 -6.80 -5.08
CA GLY A 201 -3.31 -7.85 -6.02
C GLY A 201 -3.61 -7.56 -7.47
#